data_c713252d65de18f68b70996c141ab6b1
#
_entry.id   c713252d65de18f68b70996c141ab6b1
#
_cell.length_a   1.000
_cell.length_b   1.000
_cell.length_c   1.000
_cell.angle_alpha   90.00
_cell.angle_beta   90.00
_cell.angle_gamma   90.00
#
_symmetry.space_group_name_H-M   'P 1'
#
loop_
_entity.id
_entity.type
_entity.pdbx_description
1 polymer ?
#
loop_
_entity_poly.entity_id
_entity_poly.type
_entity_poly.pdbx_seq_one_letter_code
_entity_poly.pdbx_strand_id
1 'polypeptide(L)'
;MRDVDIPVENPGLVRWMLLLGQLGKPDTPEKEFLHEMYFYFFGQELLKSTFIIPMRTHGEIPEANENGVTSFKEGMTFDLAMVEGRDKEQALMFFTDWLRFRQKFGEEWQGLMQPLDGNLGLHDVIINGTGNPEAGAYITESIFNKIKEAHKKDA
;
A
#
# COMPACT_ATOMS: atom_id res chain seq x y z
N MET A 1 18.31 11.43 2.53
CA MET A 1 17.46 11.32 3.72
C MET A 1 17.45 9.89 4.21
N ARG A 2 17.56 9.70 5.52
CA ARG A 2 17.54 8.39 6.16
C ARG A 2 16.11 7.90 6.32
N ASP A 3 15.88 6.60 6.14
CA ASP A 3 14.59 6.00 6.47
C ASP A 3 14.38 6.04 7.98
N VAL A 4 13.12 6.06 8.41
CA VAL A 4 12.80 6.07 9.83
C VAL A 4 13.21 4.76 10.51
N ASP A 5 13.53 4.83 11.78
CA ASP A 5 13.89 3.64 12.57
C ASP A 5 12.64 2.86 13.02
N ILE A 6 11.46 3.25 12.53
CA ILE A 6 10.22 2.55 12.79
C ILE A 6 10.00 1.54 11.66
N PRO A 7 9.98 0.23 11.95
CA PRO A 7 9.81 -0.77 10.90
C PRO A 7 8.40 -0.73 10.33
N VAL A 8 8.32 -0.84 9.00
CA VAL A 8 7.08 -1.09 8.27
C VAL A 8 7.37 -2.29 7.38
N GLU A 9 6.77 -3.42 7.65
CA GLU A 9 7.13 -4.68 6.98
C GLU A 9 5.94 -5.44 6.39
N ASN A 10 4.83 -5.54 7.09
CA ASN A 10 3.60 -6.22 6.67
C ASN A 10 3.84 -7.64 6.08
N PRO A 11 4.55 -8.52 6.79
CA PRO A 11 4.90 -9.84 6.24
C PRO A 11 3.69 -10.72 5.94
N GLY A 12 2.64 -10.63 6.75
CA GLY A 12 1.40 -11.37 6.52
C GLY A 12 0.71 -10.94 5.23
N LEU A 13 0.63 -9.64 4.99
CA LEU A 13 0.04 -9.10 3.77
C LEU A 13 0.83 -9.53 2.54
N VAL A 14 2.15 -9.40 2.57
CA VAL A 14 3.04 -9.80 1.47
C VAL A 14 2.85 -11.29 1.15
N ARG A 15 2.76 -12.12 2.18
CA ARG A 15 2.56 -13.56 2.01
C ARG A 15 1.28 -13.88 1.26
N TRP A 16 0.15 -13.27 1.63
CA TRP A 16 -1.12 -13.51 0.94
C TRP A 16 -1.12 -12.97 -0.48
N MET A 17 -0.45 -11.85 -0.72
CA MET A 17 -0.29 -11.31 -2.07
C MET A 17 0.52 -12.27 -2.97
N LEU A 18 1.59 -12.85 -2.43
CA LEU A 18 2.38 -13.85 -3.16
C LEU A 18 1.57 -15.10 -3.48
N LEU A 19 0.80 -15.59 -2.50
CA LEU A 19 -0.04 -16.78 -2.69
C LEU A 19 -1.13 -16.54 -3.74
N LEU A 20 -1.76 -15.38 -3.72
CA LEU A 20 -2.75 -15.01 -4.74
C LEU A 20 -2.13 -14.94 -6.13
N GLY A 21 -0.94 -14.34 -6.24
CA GLY A 21 -0.20 -14.26 -7.51
C GLY A 21 0.17 -15.62 -8.06
N GLN A 22 0.62 -16.53 -7.19
CA GLN A 22 1.01 -17.89 -7.57
C GLN A 22 -0.19 -18.75 -7.99
N LEU A 23 -1.35 -18.51 -7.38
CA LEU A 23 -2.57 -19.25 -7.71
C LEU A 23 -3.05 -18.95 -9.14
N GLY A 24 -2.87 -17.71 -9.61
CA GLY A 24 -3.30 -17.29 -10.92
C GLY A 24 -4.82 -17.17 -11.05
N LYS A 25 -5.34 -17.41 -12.26
CA LYS A 25 -6.78 -17.30 -12.51
C LYS A 25 -7.55 -18.43 -11.84
N PRO A 26 -8.67 -18.12 -11.16
CA PRO A 26 -9.51 -19.15 -10.53
C PRO A 26 -10.40 -19.84 -11.58
N ASP A 27 -9.79 -20.62 -12.46
CA ASP A 27 -10.44 -21.28 -13.60
C ASP A 27 -10.92 -22.70 -13.32
N THR A 28 -10.75 -23.19 -12.08
CA THR A 28 -11.26 -24.48 -11.63
C THR A 28 -11.99 -24.30 -10.29
N PRO A 29 -12.93 -25.21 -9.91
CA PRO A 29 -13.60 -25.12 -8.60
C PRO A 29 -12.63 -25.10 -7.41
N GLU A 30 -11.55 -25.86 -7.48
CA GLU A 30 -10.52 -25.86 -6.43
C GLU A 30 -9.83 -24.51 -6.32
N LYS A 31 -9.45 -23.93 -7.45
CA LYS A 31 -8.81 -22.59 -7.48
C LYS A 31 -9.77 -21.50 -7.06
N GLU A 32 -11.04 -21.60 -7.40
CA GLU A 32 -12.06 -20.63 -6.95
C GLU A 32 -12.17 -20.63 -5.43
N PHE A 33 -12.20 -21.83 -4.81
CA PHE A 33 -12.24 -21.97 -3.36
C PHE A 33 -10.99 -21.40 -2.70
N LEU A 34 -9.81 -21.75 -3.22
CA LEU A 34 -8.54 -21.24 -2.71
C LEU A 34 -8.44 -19.72 -2.86
N HIS A 35 -8.89 -19.19 -4.00
CA HIS A 35 -8.87 -17.75 -4.25
C HIS A 35 -9.73 -17.00 -3.24
N GLU A 36 -10.94 -17.50 -2.96
CA GLU A 36 -11.82 -16.90 -1.96
C GLU A 36 -11.20 -16.90 -0.57
N MET A 37 -10.59 -18.01 -0.18
CA MET A 37 -9.92 -18.16 1.10
C MET A 37 -8.71 -17.23 1.22
N TYR A 38 -7.85 -17.23 0.23
CA TYR A 38 -6.66 -16.36 0.20
C TYR A 38 -7.06 -14.88 0.19
N PHE A 39 -8.08 -14.54 -0.59
CA PHE A 39 -8.58 -13.18 -0.65
C PHE A 39 -9.15 -12.70 0.68
N TYR A 40 -9.85 -13.59 1.41
CA TYR A 40 -10.35 -13.28 2.74
C TYR A 40 -9.22 -12.91 3.70
N PHE A 41 -8.19 -13.75 3.77
CA PHE A 41 -7.05 -13.50 4.65
C PHE A 41 -6.19 -12.31 4.19
N PHE A 42 -6.06 -12.13 2.88
CA PHE A 42 -5.45 -10.92 2.33
C PHE A 42 -6.18 -9.67 2.82
N GLY A 43 -7.49 -9.66 2.73
CA GLY A 43 -8.30 -8.53 3.19
C GLY A 43 -8.15 -8.26 4.68
N GLN A 44 -8.10 -9.31 5.50
CA GLN A 44 -7.88 -9.19 6.93
C GLN A 44 -6.56 -8.50 7.24
N GLU A 45 -5.47 -8.90 6.57
CA GLU A 45 -4.17 -8.25 6.74
C GLU A 45 -4.16 -6.82 6.17
N LEU A 46 -4.82 -6.61 5.03
CA LEU A 46 -4.90 -5.29 4.40
C LEU A 46 -5.51 -4.24 5.33
N LEU A 47 -6.58 -4.60 6.03
CA LEU A 47 -7.32 -3.67 6.90
C LEU A 47 -6.50 -3.20 8.11
N LYS A 48 -5.53 -3.97 8.56
CA LYS A 48 -4.69 -3.61 9.72
C LYS A 48 -3.28 -3.20 9.35
N SER A 49 -2.98 -3.11 8.05
CA SER A 49 -1.64 -2.76 7.57
C SER A 49 -1.41 -1.25 7.60
N THR A 50 -0.17 -0.89 7.86
CA THR A 50 0.36 0.46 7.65
C THR A 50 1.27 0.42 6.43
N PHE A 51 1.10 1.39 5.54
CA PHE A 51 1.84 1.46 4.27
C PHE A 51 2.76 2.65 4.24
N ILE A 52 3.72 2.62 3.34
CA ILE A 52 4.59 3.74 3.01
C ILE A 52 4.14 4.33 1.68
N ILE A 53 3.81 5.62 1.69
CA ILE A 53 3.41 6.35 0.49
C ILE A 53 4.56 7.28 0.12
N PRO A 54 5.09 7.20 -1.12
CA PRO A 54 6.13 8.12 -1.55
C PRO A 54 5.62 9.56 -1.54
N MET A 55 6.37 10.42 -0.88
CA MET A 55 6.00 11.80 -0.69
C MET A 55 7.21 12.70 -0.90
N ARG A 56 6.99 13.87 -1.45
CA ARG A 56 8.02 14.90 -1.59
C ARG A 56 7.45 16.24 -1.15
N THR A 57 8.10 16.87 -0.17
CA THR A 57 7.65 18.17 0.36
C THR A 57 8.15 19.31 -0.50
N HIS A 58 7.39 20.41 -0.51
CA HIS A 58 7.80 21.68 -1.08
C HIS A 58 8.29 22.60 0.04
N GLY A 59 9.48 23.18 -0.12
CA GLY A 59 10.09 24.05 0.87
C GLY A 59 10.93 23.32 1.92
N GLU A 60 11.12 23.97 3.07
CA GLU A 60 11.94 23.40 4.14
C GLU A 60 11.23 22.24 4.83
N ILE A 61 11.99 21.17 5.06
CA ILE A 61 11.53 20.01 5.81
C ILE A 61 11.79 20.28 7.29
N PRO A 62 10.79 20.17 8.18
CA PRO A 62 11.03 20.28 9.62
C PRO A 62 12.05 19.25 10.10
N GLU A 63 12.79 19.58 11.16
CA GLU A 63 13.74 18.64 11.73
C GLU A 63 13.04 17.36 12.16
N ALA A 64 13.67 16.24 11.82
CA ALA A 64 13.21 14.93 12.25
C ALA A 64 13.55 14.72 13.72
N ASN A 65 12.70 13.95 14.44
CA ASN A 65 13.00 13.53 15.79
C ASN A 65 14.11 12.46 15.78
N GLU A 66 14.43 11.89 16.94
CA GLU A 66 15.46 10.86 17.08
C GLU A 66 15.19 9.60 16.25
N ASN A 67 13.93 9.31 15.92
CA ASN A 67 13.52 8.16 15.11
C ASN A 67 13.48 8.47 13.61
N GLY A 68 13.87 9.68 13.20
CA GLY A 68 13.83 10.09 11.81
C GLY A 68 12.44 10.51 11.32
N VAL A 69 11.48 10.70 12.23
CA VAL A 69 10.11 11.08 11.90
C VAL A 69 9.94 12.58 11.95
N THR A 70 9.31 13.13 10.91
CA THR A 70 8.99 14.54 10.81
C THR A 70 7.48 14.72 10.86
N SER A 71 7.00 15.67 11.64
CA SER A 71 5.58 16.03 11.69
C SER A 71 5.26 17.13 10.71
N PHE A 72 4.09 17.04 10.09
CA PHE A 72 3.62 18.10 9.21
C PHE A 72 3.13 19.28 10.02
N LYS A 73 3.44 20.47 9.50
CA LYS A 73 2.93 21.73 10.04
C LYS A 73 1.82 22.26 9.14
N GLU A 74 0.92 23.04 9.71
CA GLU A 74 -0.11 23.74 8.94
C GLU A 74 0.56 24.59 7.84
N GLY A 75 -0.01 24.55 6.65
CA GLY A 75 0.50 25.28 5.49
C GLY A 75 1.58 24.56 4.68
N MET A 76 2.05 23.40 5.12
CA MET A 76 2.99 22.62 4.32
C MET A 76 2.29 22.00 3.11
N THR A 77 2.98 22.04 1.97
CA THR A 77 2.51 21.37 0.75
C THR A 77 3.45 20.25 0.36
N PHE A 78 2.90 19.20 -0.25
CA PHE A 78 3.68 18.05 -0.66
C PHE A 78 3.03 17.37 -1.88
N ASP A 79 3.85 16.63 -2.62
CA ASP A 79 3.41 15.78 -3.71
C ASP A 79 3.39 14.33 -3.25
N LEU A 80 2.39 13.58 -3.70
CA LEU A 80 2.36 12.12 -3.58
C LEU A 80 2.68 11.51 -4.93
N ALA A 81 3.40 10.40 -4.94
CA ALA A 81 3.70 9.69 -6.17
C ALA A 81 2.44 9.01 -6.72
N MET A 82 2.15 9.28 -7.98
CA MET A 82 1.03 8.70 -8.68
C MET A 82 1.48 8.10 -10.00
N VAL A 83 0.77 7.09 -10.46
CA VAL A 83 1.01 6.46 -11.75
C VAL A 83 -0.30 6.36 -12.50
N GLU A 84 -0.23 6.11 -13.80
CA GLU A 84 -1.40 5.83 -14.60
C GLU A 84 -1.98 4.48 -14.17
N GLY A 85 -3.20 4.52 -13.66
CA GLY A 85 -3.94 3.33 -13.25
C GLY A 85 -4.79 2.76 -14.39
N ARG A 86 -5.70 1.86 -14.04
CA ARG A 86 -6.68 1.32 -14.98
C ARG A 86 -7.59 2.45 -15.45
N ASP A 87 -8.11 2.33 -16.65
CA ASP A 87 -9.00 3.32 -17.28
C ASP A 87 -8.37 4.71 -17.42
N LYS A 88 -7.02 4.77 -17.44
CA LYS A 88 -6.23 6.01 -17.59
C LYS A 88 -6.39 7.02 -16.45
N GLU A 89 -6.98 6.62 -15.34
CA GLU A 89 -7.01 7.44 -14.14
C GLU A 89 -5.70 7.32 -13.37
N GLN A 90 -5.42 8.28 -12.50
CA GLN A 90 -4.23 8.23 -11.67
C GLN A 90 -4.47 7.33 -10.45
N ALA A 91 -3.45 6.57 -10.09
CA ALA A 91 -3.46 5.70 -8.91
C ALA A 91 -2.33 6.08 -7.97
N LEU A 92 -2.61 6.03 -6.66
CA LEU A 92 -1.60 6.23 -5.63
C LEU A 92 -0.72 4.99 -5.51
N MET A 93 0.55 5.20 -5.21
CA MET A 93 1.51 4.11 -4.99
C MET A 93 1.70 3.89 -3.48
N PHE A 94 1.45 2.67 -3.02
CA PHE A 94 1.65 2.25 -1.64
C PHE A 94 2.69 1.14 -1.59
N PHE A 95 3.50 1.12 -0.55
CA PHE A 95 4.53 0.09 -0.35
C PHE A 95 4.35 -0.58 1.00
N THR A 96 4.56 -1.89 1.03
CA THR A 96 4.42 -2.69 2.25
C THR A 96 5.61 -2.57 3.19
N ASP A 97 6.75 -2.14 2.70
CA ASP A 97 8.00 -2.09 3.46
C ASP A 97 9.00 -1.11 2.84
N TRP A 98 9.99 -0.72 3.65
CA TRP A 98 11.03 0.23 3.24
C TRP A 98 11.90 -0.30 2.12
N LEU A 99 12.19 -1.59 2.10
CA LEU A 99 13.03 -2.18 1.06
C LEU A 99 12.41 -1.99 -0.33
N ARG A 100 11.15 -2.36 -0.50
CA ARG A 100 10.46 -2.21 -1.77
C ARG A 100 10.29 -0.75 -2.17
N PHE A 101 10.01 0.11 -1.19
CA PHE A 101 9.94 1.55 -1.40
C PHE A 101 11.27 2.09 -1.96
N ARG A 102 12.39 1.76 -1.33
CA ARG A 102 13.71 2.26 -1.75
C ARG A 102 14.22 1.62 -3.06
N GLN A 103 13.73 0.47 -3.42
CA GLN A 103 14.02 -0.11 -4.74
C GLN A 103 13.43 0.71 -5.87
N LYS A 104 12.32 1.40 -5.64
CA LYS A 104 11.62 2.19 -6.66
C LYS A 104 11.94 3.68 -6.56
N PHE A 105 12.08 4.22 -5.36
CA PHE A 105 12.24 5.65 -5.10
C PHE A 105 13.58 5.93 -4.43
N GLY A 106 14.26 6.98 -4.92
CA GLY A 106 15.52 7.42 -4.36
C GLY A 106 15.36 8.22 -3.07
N GLU A 107 16.50 8.68 -2.54
CA GLU A 107 16.56 9.38 -1.25
C GLU A 107 15.85 10.73 -1.22
N GLU A 108 15.56 11.32 -2.39
CA GLU A 108 14.82 12.57 -2.51
C GLU A 108 13.34 12.42 -2.15
N TRP A 109 12.84 11.18 -2.11
CA TRP A 109 11.48 10.87 -1.70
C TRP A 109 11.44 10.42 -0.25
N GLN A 110 10.44 10.91 0.46
CA GLN A 110 10.16 10.54 1.85
C GLN A 110 9.05 9.51 1.87
N GLY A 111 8.96 8.74 2.97
CA GLY A 111 7.89 7.80 3.18
C GLY A 111 6.85 8.36 4.17
N LEU A 112 5.61 8.52 3.71
CA LEU A 112 4.49 8.86 4.57
C LEU A 112 3.84 7.56 5.03
N MET A 113 3.80 7.31 6.34
CA MET A 113 3.20 6.11 6.91
C MET A 113 1.71 6.30 7.12
N GLN A 114 0.88 5.54 6.44
CA GLN A 114 -0.57 5.67 6.49
C GLN A 114 -1.28 4.33 6.33
N PRO A 115 -2.46 4.15 6.97
CA PRO A 115 -3.33 3.03 6.62
C PRO A 115 -3.98 3.26 5.25
N LEU A 116 -4.57 2.22 4.70
CA LEU A 116 -5.25 2.31 3.41
C LEU A 116 -6.54 3.15 3.52
N ASP A 117 -7.25 3.02 4.62
CA ASP A 117 -8.53 3.70 4.84
C ASP A 117 -8.35 5.22 4.86
N GLY A 118 -9.26 5.92 4.21
CA GLY A 118 -9.20 7.38 4.07
C GLY A 118 -8.49 7.87 2.81
N ASN A 119 -7.77 7.00 2.11
CA ASN A 119 -7.07 7.34 0.87
C ASN A 119 -7.80 6.86 -0.38
N LEU A 120 -8.63 5.83 -0.25
CA LEU A 120 -9.49 5.35 -1.32
C LEU A 120 -10.77 6.19 -1.40
N GLY A 121 -11.33 6.31 -2.59
CA GLY A 121 -12.47 7.16 -2.87
C GLY A 121 -12.09 8.35 -3.75
N LEU A 122 -10.82 8.77 -3.70
CA LEU A 122 -10.27 9.77 -4.61
C LEU A 122 -9.50 9.11 -5.75
N HIS A 123 -8.74 8.06 -5.43
CA HIS A 123 -7.88 7.37 -6.39
C HIS A 123 -7.80 5.88 -6.05
N ASP A 124 -7.60 5.06 -7.08
CA ASP A 124 -7.20 3.68 -6.88
C ASP A 124 -5.80 3.62 -6.27
N VAL A 125 -5.45 2.48 -5.70
CA VAL A 125 -4.16 2.27 -5.05
C VAL A 125 -3.45 1.07 -5.68
N ILE A 126 -2.16 1.25 -6.00
CA ILE A 126 -1.29 0.16 -6.45
C ILE A 126 -0.32 -0.14 -5.31
N ILE A 127 -0.38 -1.35 -4.78
CA ILE A 127 0.53 -1.79 -3.73
C ILE A 127 1.73 -2.48 -4.39
N ASN A 128 2.93 -2.03 -4.03
CA ASN A 128 4.20 -2.58 -4.51
C ASN A 128 4.34 -2.60 -6.04
N GLY A 129 3.95 -1.50 -6.69
CA GLY A 129 4.07 -1.35 -8.14
C GLY A 129 5.50 -1.16 -8.62
N THR A 130 6.37 -2.16 -8.42
CA THR A 130 7.81 -2.07 -8.72
C THR A 130 8.19 -2.65 -10.08
N GLY A 131 7.22 -3.11 -10.87
CA GLY A 131 7.49 -3.86 -12.10
C GLY A 131 7.69 -5.35 -11.87
N ASN A 132 7.79 -5.79 -10.62
CA ASN A 132 7.79 -7.19 -10.23
C ASN A 132 6.42 -7.51 -9.63
N PRO A 133 5.54 -8.23 -10.35
CA PRO A 133 4.15 -8.41 -9.92
C PRO A 133 3.96 -9.43 -8.81
N GLU A 134 5.01 -10.10 -8.33
CA GLU A 134 4.88 -11.21 -7.39
C GLU A 134 4.17 -10.85 -6.09
N ALA A 135 4.43 -9.67 -5.56
CA ALA A 135 3.83 -9.19 -4.32
C ALA A 135 3.12 -7.84 -4.51
N GLY A 136 2.43 -7.68 -5.64
CA GLY A 136 1.71 -6.46 -5.96
C GLY A 136 0.20 -6.66 -5.94
N ALA A 137 -0.54 -5.58 -5.79
CA ALA A 137 -2.00 -5.60 -5.83
C ALA A 137 -2.54 -4.26 -6.34
N TYR A 138 -3.64 -4.31 -7.07
CA TYR A 138 -4.37 -3.14 -7.52
C TYR A 138 -5.71 -3.08 -6.77
N ILE A 139 -5.90 -2.04 -5.95
CA ILE A 139 -7.07 -1.92 -5.08
C ILE A 139 -7.95 -0.77 -5.55
N THR A 140 -9.16 -1.10 -5.97
CA THR A 140 -10.20 -0.11 -6.27
C THR A 140 -11.05 0.12 -5.03
N GLU A 141 -11.82 1.20 -5.03
CA GLU A 141 -12.80 1.46 -3.98
C GLU A 141 -13.80 0.30 -3.84
N SER A 142 -14.25 -0.25 -4.96
CA SER A 142 -15.18 -1.38 -4.97
C SER A 142 -14.59 -2.62 -4.28
N ILE A 143 -13.33 -2.95 -4.58
CA ILE A 143 -12.63 -4.08 -3.93
C ILE A 143 -12.49 -3.82 -2.44
N PHE A 144 -12.08 -2.62 -2.06
CA PHE A 144 -11.90 -2.26 -0.65
C PHE A 144 -13.21 -2.33 0.14
N ASN A 145 -14.31 -1.88 -0.45
CA ASN A 145 -15.62 -1.96 0.18
C ASN A 145 -16.07 -3.41 0.39
N LYS A 146 -15.80 -4.29 -0.57
CA LYS A 146 -16.06 -5.73 -0.41
C LYS A 146 -15.26 -6.32 0.73
N ILE A 147 -14.00 -5.93 0.87
CA ILE A 147 -13.13 -6.39 1.96
C ILE A 147 -13.68 -5.92 3.30
N LYS A 148 -14.04 -4.65 3.43
CA LYS A 148 -14.60 -4.10 4.66
C LYS A 148 -15.90 -4.81 5.05
N GLU A 149 -16.78 -5.06 4.08
CA GLU A 149 -18.04 -5.75 4.34
C GLU A 149 -17.82 -7.18 4.81
N ALA A 150 -16.87 -7.90 4.20
CA ALA A 150 -16.54 -9.27 4.59
C ALA A 150 -16.00 -9.37 6.02
N HIS A 151 -15.35 -8.33 6.53
CA HIS A 151 -14.74 -8.31 7.87
C HIS A 151 -15.50 -7.48 8.90
N LYS A 152 -16.67 -7.00 8.55
CA LYS A 152 -17.47 -6.13 9.42
C LYS A 152 -17.83 -6.75 10.77
N LYS A 153 -18.01 -8.08 10.81
CA LYS A 153 -18.36 -8.80 12.02
C LYS A 153 -17.15 -9.13 12.89
N ASP A 154 -15.95 -8.96 12.34
CA ASP A 154 -14.69 -9.28 13.03
C ASP A 154 -14.09 -8.04 13.73
N ALA A 155 -14.75 -6.92 13.60
CA ALA A 155 -14.30 -5.66 14.16
C ALA A 155 -14.61 -5.55 15.66
#